data_6d8397f276f1d8524f9fd634dc13fe63
#
_entry.id   6d8397f276f1d8524f9fd634dc13fe63
#
_cell.length_a   1.000
_cell.length_b   1.000
_cell.length_c   1.000
_cell.angle_alpha   90.00
_cell.angle_beta   90.00
_cell.angle_gamma   90.00
#
_symmetry.space_group_name_H-M   'P 1'
#
loop_
_entity.id
_entity.type
_entity.pdbx_description
1 polymer ?
#
loop_
_entity_poly.entity_id
_entity_poly.type
_entity_poly.pdbx_seq_one_letter_code
_entity_poly.pdbx_strand_id
1 'polypeptide(L)'
;MNKFNLKLNESRKFHYFSHENFIFKNGEQLIGEKFNTLLNEIKIALSLDKNCHFQSKKIKKLETAGIGDLNKLSNKYDALISNFSIQIELINNPDHVYENIYNILNENSFLCINLLTNESMRIIRNIFYDIDEKVYGGSFQRFGPFIDVPSIVEKFNQNKFKEIVVTIDRIEVNYTSFSKLRSDFKSFGTANFYDFKIPFKKDFLIYAQKVFNKLTEKHKYIPLDLEIATLTAWK
;
A
#
# COMPACT_ATOMS: atom_id res chain seq x y z
N MET A 1 -10.66 -15.42 10.01
CA MET A 1 -10.47 -14.20 10.86
C MET A 1 -9.59 -13.23 10.08
N ASN A 2 -10.08 -12.03 9.83
CA ASN A 2 -9.32 -11.04 9.06
C ASN A 2 -8.06 -10.60 9.83
N LYS A 3 -6.92 -10.58 9.17
CA LYS A 3 -5.65 -10.16 9.77
C LYS A 3 -5.59 -8.64 9.95
N PHE A 4 -6.26 -7.90 9.05
CA PHE A 4 -6.28 -6.44 9.02
C PHE A 4 -7.70 -5.90 9.04
N ASN A 5 -7.89 -4.77 9.71
CA ASN A 5 -9.19 -4.11 9.83
C ASN A 5 -9.38 -3.09 8.69
N LEU A 6 -10.14 -3.49 7.67
CA LEU A 6 -10.41 -2.66 6.49
C LEU A 6 -11.13 -1.35 6.85
N LYS A 7 -12.17 -1.42 7.71
CA LYS A 7 -12.95 -0.23 8.12
C LYS A 7 -12.07 0.79 8.84
N LEU A 8 -11.17 0.32 9.71
CA LEU A 8 -10.24 1.18 10.42
C LEU A 8 -9.23 1.81 9.45
N ASN A 9 -8.76 1.07 8.47
CA ASN A 9 -7.86 1.57 7.43
C ASN A 9 -8.54 2.65 6.57
N GLU A 10 -9.74 2.40 6.08
CA GLU A 10 -10.51 3.37 5.28
C GLU A 10 -10.82 4.64 6.09
N SER A 11 -11.25 4.50 7.36
CA SER A 11 -11.48 5.64 8.24
C SER A 11 -10.21 6.47 8.47
N ARG A 12 -9.07 5.83 8.68
CA ARG A 12 -7.79 6.53 8.84
C ARG A 12 -7.33 7.22 7.57
N LYS A 13 -7.45 6.56 6.43
CA LYS A 13 -7.19 7.18 5.12
C LYS A 13 -8.06 8.43 4.95
N PHE A 14 -9.34 8.38 5.30
CA PHE A 14 -10.23 9.54 5.22
C PHE A 14 -9.79 10.70 6.11
N HIS A 15 -9.35 10.43 7.35
CA HIS A 15 -8.98 11.47 8.31
C HIS A 15 -7.54 11.99 8.18
N TYR A 16 -6.61 11.14 7.75
CA TYR A 16 -5.18 11.45 7.76
C TYR A 16 -4.54 11.45 6.38
N PHE A 17 -5.30 11.06 5.36
CA PHE A 17 -4.80 11.04 4.00
C PHE A 17 -4.46 12.47 3.55
N SER A 18 -3.21 12.70 3.28
CA SER A 18 -2.75 13.91 2.60
C SER A 18 -2.29 13.52 1.22
N HIS A 19 -2.88 14.13 0.18
CA HIS A 19 -2.37 14.03 -1.20
C HIS A 19 -0.91 14.48 -1.31
N GLU A 20 -0.46 15.27 -0.33
CA GLU A 20 0.91 15.70 -0.20
C GLU A 20 1.86 14.59 0.29
N ASN A 21 1.32 13.44 0.75
CA ASN A 21 2.16 12.34 1.19
C ASN A 21 2.98 11.79 0.02
N PHE A 22 4.30 11.83 0.16
CA PHE A 22 5.25 11.47 -0.89
C PHE A 22 5.06 10.04 -1.40
N ILE A 23 4.59 9.10 -0.57
CA ILE A 23 4.39 7.69 -0.94
C ILE A 23 3.28 7.59 -2.00
N PHE A 24 2.15 8.28 -1.77
CA PHE A 24 1.05 8.27 -2.74
C PHE A 24 1.41 8.99 -4.03
N LYS A 25 2.13 10.12 -3.96
CA LYS A 25 2.61 10.84 -5.15
C LYS A 25 3.55 9.98 -5.98
N ASN A 26 4.53 9.33 -5.35
CA ASN A 26 5.42 8.42 -6.07
C ASN A 26 4.64 7.23 -6.67
N GLY A 27 3.70 6.66 -5.92
CA GLY A 27 2.86 5.59 -6.45
C GLY A 27 2.02 6.03 -7.66
N GLU A 28 1.43 7.22 -7.64
CA GLU A 28 0.70 7.78 -8.78
C GLU A 28 1.61 8.01 -9.99
N GLN A 29 2.84 8.47 -9.77
CA GLN A 29 3.83 8.61 -10.84
C GLN A 29 4.15 7.26 -11.48
N LEU A 30 4.44 6.22 -10.68
CA LEU A 30 4.74 4.87 -11.16
C LEU A 30 3.58 4.30 -12.00
N ILE A 31 2.34 4.47 -11.55
CA ILE A 31 1.14 4.10 -12.32
C ILE A 31 1.09 4.90 -13.62
N GLY A 32 1.31 6.20 -13.57
CA GLY A 32 1.33 7.09 -14.74
C GLY A 32 2.31 6.66 -15.81
N GLU A 33 3.50 6.26 -15.41
CA GLU A 33 4.53 5.72 -16.31
C GLU A 33 4.04 4.47 -17.05
N LYS A 34 3.33 3.55 -16.36
CA LYS A 34 2.76 2.36 -17.00
C LYS A 34 1.66 2.72 -18.01
N PHE A 35 0.76 3.64 -17.65
CA PHE A 35 -0.28 4.09 -18.58
C PHE A 35 0.29 4.80 -19.81
N ASN A 36 1.39 5.54 -19.67
CA ASN A 36 2.04 6.21 -20.79
C ASN A 36 2.63 5.23 -21.83
N THR A 37 2.93 3.99 -21.45
CA THR A 37 3.41 2.96 -22.37
C THR A 37 2.31 2.29 -23.18
N LEU A 38 1.03 2.47 -22.80
CA LEU A 38 -0.09 1.87 -23.51
C LEU A 38 -0.24 2.46 -24.93
N LEU A 39 -0.44 1.60 -25.91
CA LEU A 39 -0.70 2.03 -27.29
C LEU A 39 -2.12 2.64 -27.41
N ASN A 40 -3.10 1.99 -26.82
CA ASN A 40 -4.51 2.35 -26.95
C ASN A 40 -4.97 3.24 -25.78
N GLU A 41 -6.04 4.02 -26.06
CA GLU A 41 -6.76 4.76 -25.03
C GLU A 41 -7.69 3.83 -24.23
N ILE A 42 -7.83 4.13 -22.95
CA ILE A 42 -8.76 3.48 -22.03
C ILE A 42 -10.04 4.30 -21.98
N LYS A 43 -11.19 3.70 -22.35
CA LYS A 43 -12.47 4.42 -22.34
C LYS A 43 -12.93 4.70 -20.92
N ILE A 44 -12.92 3.66 -20.08
CA ILE A 44 -13.34 3.79 -18.68
C ILE A 44 -12.39 2.99 -17.77
N ALA A 45 -11.80 3.68 -16.80
CA ALA A 45 -10.96 3.07 -15.77
C ALA A 45 -11.62 3.18 -14.39
N LEU A 46 -11.38 2.21 -13.54
CA LEU A 46 -11.74 2.22 -12.12
C LEU A 46 -10.48 2.38 -11.27
N SER A 47 -10.47 3.37 -10.37
CA SER A 47 -9.53 3.41 -9.26
C SER A 47 -10.18 2.91 -7.98
N LEU A 48 -9.52 1.97 -7.30
CA LEU A 48 -9.94 1.46 -5.99
C LEU A 48 -9.54 2.40 -4.83
N ASP A 49 -9.07 3.58 -5.14
CA ASP A 49 -8.73 4.63 -4.19
C ASP A 49 -9.77 5.75 -4.27
N LYS A 50 -10.67 5.87 -3.27
CA LYS A 50 -11.75 6.88 -3.24
C LYS A 50 -11.26 8.31 -3.44
N ASN A 51 -10.01 8.59 -3.02
CA ASN A 51 -9.38 9.89 -3.12
C ASN A 51 -8.26 9.90 -4.17
N CYS A 52 -8.44 9.17 -5.27
CA CYS A 52 -7.49 9.12 -6.36
C CYS A 52 -7.46 10.48 -7.11
N HIS A 53 -6.29 11.07 -7.23
CA HIS A 53 -6.03 12.25 -8.06
C HIS A 53 -5.22 11.92 -9.31
N PHE A 54 -5.00 10.63 -9.55
CA PHE A 54 -4.32 10.16 -10.74
C PHE A 54 -5.01 10.67 -12.01
N GLN A 55 -4.24 11.25 -12.90
CA GLN A 55 -4.70 11.71 -14.20
C GLN A 55 -3.77 11.16 -15.29
N SER A 56 -4.35 10.67 -16.36
CA SER A 56 -3.61 10.25 -17.54
C SER A 56 -4.37 10.65 -18.79
N LYS A 57 -3.65 11.18 -19.80
CA LYS A 57 -4.21 11.46 -21.13
C LYS A 57 -4.72 10.22 -21.84
N LYS A 58 -4.33 9.03 -21.39
CA LYS A 58 -4.77 7.73 -21.92
C LYS A 58 -6.16 7.32 -21.43
N ILE A 59 -6.68 7.94 -20.37
CA ILE A 59 -7.97 7.59 -19.77
C ILE A 59 -9.00 8.67 -20.09
N LYS A 60 -10.10 8.26 -20.76
CA LYS A 60 -11.20 9.18 -21.07
C LYS A 60 -12.10 9.45 -19.87
N LYS A 61 -12.39 8.40 -19.08
CA LYS A 61 -13.21 8.49 -17.87
C LYS A 61 -12.59 7.68 -16.75
N LEU A 62 -12.39 8.30 -15.60
CA LEU A 62 -11.93 7.63 -14.36
C LEU A 62 -13.08 7.64 -13.35
N GLU A 63 -13.49 6.46 -12.91
CA GLU A 63 -14.39 6.26 -11.77
C GLU A 63 -13.58 5.85 -10.55
N THR A 64 -14.09 6.15 -9.36
CA THR A 64 -13.44 5.78 -8.10
C THR A 64 -14.39 5.00 -7.22
N ALA A 65 -13.87 3.98 -6.54
CA ALA A 65 -14.59 3.20 -5.54
C ALA A 65 -13.67 2.86 -4.37
N GLY A 66 -14.25 2.56 -3.21
CA GLY A 66 -13.47 1.97 -2.13
C GLY A 66 -13.26 0.48 -2.36
N ILE A 67 -12.17 -0.06 -1.84
CA ILE A 67 -11.93 -1.51 -1.93
C ILE A 67 -13.05 -2.34 -1.30
N GLY A 68 -13.68 -1.86 -0.24
CA GLY A 68 -14.84 -2.50 0.39
C GLY A 68 -16.11 -2.52 -0.44
N ASP A 69 -16.17 -1.75 -1.55
CA ASP A 69 -17.32 -1.72 -2.46
C ASP A 69 -17.11 -2.60 -3.71
N LEU A 70 -15.93 -3.21 -3.86
CA LEU A 70 -15.54 -3.98 -5.05
C LEU A 70 -16.57 -5.04 -5.45
N ASN A 71 -17.14 -5.74 -4.48
CA ASN A 71 -18.14 -6.80 -4.70
C ASN A 71 -19.55 -6.28 -5.07
N LYS A 72 -19.79 -4.96 -4.99
CA LYS A 72 -21.06 -4.32 -5.32
C LYS A 72 -21.05 -3.71 -6.73
N LEU A 73 -19.88 -3.67 -7.35
CA LEU A 73 -19.74 -3.07 -8.68
C LEU A 73 -20.30 -4.01 -9.74
N SER A 74 -21.19 -3.49 -10.57
CA SER A 74 -21.82 -4.21 -11.69
C SER A 74 -21.31 -3.75 -13.05
N ASN A 75 -20.68 -2.57 -13.11
CA ASN A 75 -20.12 -2.04 -14.34
C ASN A 75 -18.87 -2.82 -14.76
N LYS A 76 -18.54 -2.73 -16.04
CA LYS A 76 -17.33 -3.28 -16.62
C LYS A 76 -16.35 -2.16 -16.94
N TYR A 77 -15.07 -2.41 -16.71
CA TYR A 77 -13.99 -1.42 -16.86
C TYR A 77 -12.92 -1.93 -17.83
N ASP A 78 -12.32 -1.02 -18.58
CA ASP A 78 -11.20 -1.31 -19.49
C ASP A 78 -9.85 -1.22 -18.78
N ALA A 79 -9.81 -0.62 -17.57
CA ALA A 79 -8.65 -0.67 -16.70
C ALA A 79 -9.04 -0.61 -15.22
N LEU A 80 -8.21 -1.22 -14.38
CA LEU A 80 -8.28 -1.09 -12.92
C LEU A 80 -6.95 -0.58 -12.36
N ILE A 81 -7.06 0.39 -11.46
CA ILE A 81 -5.94 1.04 -10.80
C ILE A 81 -6.09 0.87 -9.29
N SER A 82 -4.99 0.55 -8.60
CA SER A 82 -4.95 0.66 -7.14
C SER A 82 -3.58 1.12 -6.66
N ASN A 83 -3.55 2.22 -5.93
CA ASN A 83 -2.35 2.77 -5.32
C ASN A 83 -2.32 2.38 -3.83
N PHE A 84 -1.89 1.14 -3.54
CA PHE A 84 -1.80 0.49 -2.22
C PHE A 84 -3.14 0.09 -1.56
N SER A 85 -4.29 0.48 -2.06
CA SER A 85 -5.57 0.21 -1.37
C SER A 85 -5.97 -1.25 -1.38
N ILE A 86 -5.69 -1.98 -2.46
CA ILE A 86 -6.05 -3.39 -2.61
C ILE A 86 -5.26 -4.32 -1.69
N GLN A 87 -4.11 -3.90 -1.21
CA GLN A 87 -3.14 -4.74 -0.51
C GLN A 87 -3.72 -5.44 0.72
N ILE A 88 -4.64 -4.80 1.43
CA ILE A 88 -5.31 -5.39 2.61
C ILE A 88 -6.20 -6.55 2.20
N GLU A 89 -6.98 -6.38 1.14
CA GLU A 89 -7.91 -7.41 0.67
C GLU A 89 -7.17 -8.61 0.04
N LEU A 90 -6.04 -8.37 -0.63
CA LEU A 90 -5.18 -9.44 -1.13
C LEU A 90 -4.68 -10.38 -0.02
N ILE A 91 -4.63 -9.91 1.23
CA ILE A 91 -4.21 -10.70 2.39
C ILE A 91 -5.40 -11.26 3.16
N ASN A 92 -6.47 -10.45 3.33
CA ASN A 92 -7.63 -10.85 4.12
C ASN A 92 -8.54 -11.85 3.39
N ASN A 93 -8.80 -11.59 2.11
CA ASN A 93 -9.78 -12.32 1.30
C ASN A 93 -9.21 -12.62 -0.10
N PRO A 94 -8.06 -13.32 -0.20
CA PRO A 94 -7.35 -13.47 -1.46
C PRO A 94 -8.22 -14.05 -2.57
N ASP A 95 -8.95 -15.15 -2.28
CA ASP A 95 -9.70 -15.84 -3.33
C ASP A 95 -10.83 -14.99 -3.91
N HIS A 96 -11.55 -14.24 -3.07
CA HIS A 96 -12.64 -13.37 -3.52
C HIS A 96 -12.15 -12.11 -4.25
N VAL A 97 -11.02 -11.53 -3.86
CA VAL A 97 -10.56 -10.28 -4.46
C VAL A 97 -10.11 -10.47 -5.91
N TYR A 98 -9.40 -11.56 -6.22
CA TYR A 98 -8.96 -11.85 -7.59
C TYR A 98 -10.16 -12.11 -8.50
N GLU A 99 -11.13 -12.91 -8.04
CA GLU A 99 -12.35 -13.18 -8.77
C GLU A 99 -13.15 -11.90 -9.04
N ASN A 100 -13.35 -11.06 -8.03
CA ASN A 100 -14.08 -9.81 -8.17
C ASN A 100 -13.40 -8.85 -9.16
N ILE A 101 -12.06 -8.70 -9.08
CA ILE A 101 -11.29 -7.91 -10.05
C ILE A 101 -11.51 -8.47 -11.46
N TYR A 102 -11.35 -9.77 -11.63
CA TYR A 102 -11.53 -10.40 -12.93
C TYR A 102 -12.93 -10.18 -13.49
N ASN A 103 -13.95 -10.28 -12.63
CA ASN A 103 -15.36 -10.13 -13.03
C ASN A 103 -15.74 -8.72 -13.44
N ILE A 104 -15.18 -7.67 -12.88
CA ILE A 104 -15.50 -6.28 -13.23
C ILE A 104 -14.68 -5.75 -14.42
N LEU A 105 -13.71 -6.49 -14.90
CA LEU A 105 -12.88 -6.12 -16.03
C LEU A 105 -13.46 -6.63 -17.34
N ASN A 106 -13.37 -5.84 -18.41
CA ASN A 106 -13.62 -6.24 -19.77
C ASN A 106 -12.54 -7.20 -20.28
N GLU A 107 -12.80 -7.91 -21.36
CA GLU A 107 -11.75 -8.65 -22.07
C GLU A 107 -10.70 -7.66 -22.62
N ASN A 108 -9.43 -8.06 -22.58
CA ASN A 108 -8.28 -7.24 -22.95
C ASN A 108 -8.16 -5.93 -22.12
N SER A 109 -8.63 -5.94 -20.88
CA SER A 109 -8.49 -4.82 -19.96
C SER A 109 -7.14 -4.82 -19.23
N PHE A 110 -6.70 -3.65 -18.83
CA PHE A 110 -5.41 -3.42 -18.19
C PHE A 110 -5.54 -3.29 -16.67
N LEU A 111 -4.72 -4.00 -15.94
CA LEU A 111 -4.58 -3.89 -14.49
C LEU A 111 -3.25 -3.22 -14.15
N CYS A 112 -3.26 -2.23 -13.26
CA CYS A 112 -2.05 -1.59 -12.74
C CYS A 112 -2.21 -1.32 -11.24
N ILE A 113 -1.42 -2.01 -10.42
CA ILE A 113 -1.50 -1.90 -8.96
C ILE A 113 -0.13 -1.70 -8.32
N ASN A 114 -0.05 -0.81 -7.34
CA ASN A 114 1.11 -0.64 -6.48
C ASN A 114 0.93 -1.37 -5.17
N LEU A 115 1.97 -2.04 -4.73
CA LEU A 115 2.02 -2.84 -3.52
C LEU A 115 3.32 -2.56 -2.75
N LEU A 116 3.25 -2.49 -1.42
CA LEU A 116 4.47 -2.49 -0.59
C LEU A 116 4.93 -3.92 -0.37
N THR A 117 6.19 -4.17 -0.68
CA THR A 117 6.78 -5.50 -0.52
C THR A 117 7.25 -5.78 0.91
N ASN A 118 7.56 -7.04 1.19
CA ASN A 118 8.13 -7.48 2.46
C ASN A 118 9.48 -6.82 2.80
N GLU A 119 10.17 -6.26 1.81
CA GLU A 119 11.44 -5.56 1.99
C GLU A 119 11.24 -4.13 2.53
N SER A 120 10.02 -3.57 2.42
CA SER A 120 9.74 -2.23 2.89
C SER A 120 9.93 -2.07 4.40
N MET A 121 10.47 -0.93 4.81
CA MET A 121 10.61 -0.48 6.21
C MET A 121 11.47 -1.41 7.09
N ARG A 122 12.40 -2.19 6.53
CA ARG A 122 13.17 -3.19 7.31
C ARG A 122 13.90 -2.59 8.49
N ILE A 123 14.61 -1.48 8.27
CA ILE A 123 15.38 -0.80 9.34
C ILE A 123 14.44 -0.31 10.44
N ILE A 124 13.36 0.37 10.06
CA ILE A 124 12.39 0.90 11.03
C ILE A 124 11.67 -0.23 11.77
N ARG A 125 11.28 -1.31 11.09
CA ARG A 125 10.65 -2.48 11.72
C ARG A 125 11.55 -3.10 12.78
N ASN A 126 12.83 -3.29 12.47
CA ASN A 126 13.81 -3.86 13.42
C ASN A 126 13.97 -2.95 14.65
N ILE A 127 14.10 -1.64 14.46
CA ILE A 127 14.15 -0.69 15.58
C ILE A 127 12.91 -0.81 16.47
N PHE A 128 11.72 -0.95 15.89
CA PHE A 128 10.49 -1.10 16.65
C PHE A 128 10.39 -2.46 17.34
N TYR A 129 10.90 -3.54 16.76
CA TYR A 129 10.98 -4.85 17.42
C TYR A 129 11.87 -4.80 18.66
N ASP A 130 13.03 -4.16 18.59
CA ASP A 130 13.94 -3.97 19.73
C ASP A 130 13.28 -3.12 20.84
N ILE A 131 12.53 -2.09 20.46
CA ILE A 131 11.77 -1.25 21.41
C ILE A 131 10.66 -2.06 22.08
N ASP A 132 9.93 -2.87 21.32
CA ASP A 132 8.87 -3.72 21.83
C ASP A 132 9.39 -4.75 22.82
N GLU A 133 10.47 -5.41 22.48
CA GLU A 133 11.11 -6.38 23.37
C GLU A 133 11.50 -5.74 24.69
N LYS A 134 12.08 -4.54 24.64
CA LYS A 134 12.49 -3.80 25.86
C LYS A 134 11.30 -3.35 26.72
N VAL A 135 10.18 -2.95 26.11
CA VAL A 135 9.04 -2.34 26.81
C VAL A 135 8.01 -3.38 27.23
N TYR A 136 7.86 -4.46 26.46
CA TYR A 136 6.79 -5.44 26.65
C TYR A 136 7.30 -6.88 26.86
N GLY A 137 8.58 -7.15 26.65
CA GLY A 137 9.12 -8.50 26.69
C GLY A 137 8.75 -9.37 25.50
N GLY A 138 8.39 -8.76 24.37
CA GLY A 138 8.03 -9.45 23.14
C GLY A 138 7.77 -8.48 22.00
N SER A 139 7.88 -8.97 20.77
CA SER A 139 7.76 -8.16 19.54
C SER A 139 6.36 -8.18 18.96
N PHE A 140 5.94 -7.05 18.40
CA PHE A 140 4.65 -6.91 17.71
C PHE A 140 4.85 -6.48 16.27
N GLN A 141 4.05 -7.04 15.35
CA GLN A 141 4.00 -6.57 13.99
C GLN A 141 3.21 -5.24 13.95
N ARG A 142 3.91 -4.10 13.92
CA ARG A 142 3.30 -2.77 14.00
C ARG A 142 3.01 -2.15 12.65
N PHE A 143 3.63 -2.66 11.60
CA PHE A 143 3.55 -2.13 10.23
C PHE A 143 3.08 -3.22 9.28
N GLY A 144 2.43 -2.79 8.22
CA GLY A 144 1.93 -3.65 7.15
C GLY A 144 0.65 -3.09 6.55
N PRO A 145 -0.05 -3.84 5.71
CA PRO A 145 0.37 -5.12 5.17
C PRO A 145 1.57 -5.01 4.24
N PHE A 146 2.36 -6.06 4.12
CA PHE A 146 3.44 -6.20 3.15
C PHE A 146 3.21 -7.46 2.32
N ILE A 147 3.63 -7.42 1.06
CA ILE A 147 3.33 -8.45 0.08
C ILE A 147 4.60 -9.22 -0.29
N ASP A 148 4.47 -10.53 -0.41
CA ASP A 148 5.43 -11.38 -1.07
C ASP A 148 5.14 -11.39 -2.56
N VAL A 149 6.03 -10.78 -3.36
CA VAL A 149 5.80 -10.56 -4.79
C VAL A 149 5.62 -11.88 -5.56
N PRO A 150 6.46 -12.91 -5.38
CA PRO A 150 6.27 -14.19 -6.06
C PRO A 150 4.89 -14.80 -5.82
N SER A 151 4.42 -14.81 -4.57
CA SER A 151 3.10 -15.35 -4.21
C SER A 151 1.96 -14.58 -4.90
N ILE A 152 2.07 -13.26 -5.01
CA ILE A 152 1.05 -12.45 -5.69
C ILE A 152 1.03 -12.72 -7.19
N VAL A 153 2.19 -12.80 -7.83
CA VAL A 153 2.30 -13.15 -9.26
C VAL A 153 1.67 -14.51 -9.54
N GLU A 154 1.97 -15.51 -8.71
CA GLU A 154 1.38 -16.84 -8.83
C GLU A 154 -0.16 -16.78 -8.71
N LYS A 155 -0.70 -16.03 -7.75
CA LYS A 155 -2.14 -15.87 -7.57
C LYS A 155 -2.81 -15.19 -8.78
N PHE A 156 -2.22 -14.15 -9.35
CA PHE A 156 -2.75 -13.54 -10.57
C PHE A 156 -2.75 -14.51 -11.76
N ASN A 157 -1.68 -15.31 -11.93
CA ASN A 157 -1.63 -16.36 -12.95
C ASN A 157 -2.74 -17.39 -12.76
N GLN A 158 -2.94 -17.90 -11.53
CA GLN A 158 -3.99 -18.85 -11.19
C GLN A 158 -5.40 -18.30 -11.51
N ASN A 159 -5.57 -16.99 -11.41
CA ASN A 159 -6.82 -16.29 -11.71
C ASN A 159 -6.91 -15.77 -13.16
N LYS A 160 -6.18 -16.39 -14.10
CA LYS A 160 -6.27 -16.20 -15.56
C LYS A 160 -5.81 -14.83 -16.07
N PHE A 161 -5.13 -14.02 -15.26
CA PHE A 161 -4.46 -12.83 -15.76
C PHE A 161 -3.24 -13.21 -16.58
N LYS A 162 -2.97 -12.43 -17.63
CA LYS A 162 -1.89 -12.68 -18.61
C LYS A 162 -0.88 -11.55 -18.58
N GLU A 163 0.29 -11.79 -19.18
CA GLU A 163 1.35 -10.79 -19.36
C GLU A 163 1.66 -10.03 -18.06
N ILE A 164 1.78 -10.78 -16.95
CA ILE A 164 2.03 -10.20 -15.65
C ILE A 164 3.47 -9.71 -15.60
N VAL A 165 3.64 -8.40 -15.42
CA VAL A 165 4.95 -7.76 -15.27
C VAL A 165 4.99 -7.04 -13.93
N VAL A 166 6.08 -7.23 -13.20
CA VAL A 166 6.32 -6.51 -11.95
C VAL A 166 7.60 -5.70 -12.07
N THR A 167 7.51 -4.40 -11.81
CA THR A 167 8.67 -3.53 -11.62
C THR A 167 8.84 -3.21 -10.14
N ILE A 168 10.07 -3.17 -9.68
CA ILE A 168 10.41 -2.88 -8.29
C ILE A 168 11.13 -1.54 -8.23
N ASP A 169 10.55 -0.62 -7.49
CA ASP A 169 11.09 0.71 -7.26
C ASP A 169 11.41 0.90 -5.78
N ARG A 170 12.57 1.49 -5.47
CA ARG A 170 13.02 1.75 -4.11
C ARG A 170 13.08 3.23 -3.83
N ILE A 171 12.44 3.62 -2.73
CA ILE A 171 12.42 4.99 -2.23
C ILE A 171 13.07 5.00 -0.86
N GLU A 172 14.05 5.88 -0.67
CA GLU A 172 14.66 6.13 0.64
C GLU A 172 14.33 7.55 1.10
N VAL A 173 13.83 7.66 2.32
CA VAL A 173 13.56 8.95 2.97
C VAL A 173 14.31 9.01 4.30
N ASN A 174 15.10 10.05 4.47
CA ASN A 174 15.95 10.23 5.63
C ASN A 174 15.27 11.08 6.71
N TYR A 175 15.03 10.51 7.88
CA TYR A 175 14.39 11.18 9.01
C TYR A 175 15.40 11.63 10.06
N THR A 176 15.39 12.92 10.36
CA THR A 176 16.15 13.52 11.47
C THR A 176 15.32 13.64 12.75
N SER A 177 14.04 13.28 12.72
CA SER A 177 13.09 13.46 13.83
C SER A 177 12.06 12.32 13.87
N PHE A 178 11.91 11.72 15.04
CA PHE A 178 10.86 10.73 15.29
C PHE A 178 9.45 11.30 15.15
N SER A 179 9.27 12.57 15.48
CA SER A 179 7.97 13.25 15.33
C SER A 179 7.53 13.31 13.88
N LYS A 180 8.45 13.65 12.96
CA LYS A 180 8.17 13.70 11.52
C LYS A 180 7.86 12.32 10.96
N LEU A 181 8.66 11.31 11.32
CA LEU A 181 8.41 9.91 10.94
C LEU A 181 7.00 9.47 11.38
N ARG A 182 6.60 9.77 12.63
CA ARG A 182 5.26 9.43 13.12
C ARG A 182 4.14 10.14 12.36
N SER A 183 4.35 11.39 12.00
CA SER A 183 3.37 12.16 11.21
C SER A 183 3.16 11.51 9.84
N ASP A 184 4.25 11.15 9.17
CA ASP A 184 4.18 10.53 7.85
C ASP A 184 3.54 9.13 7.91
N PHE A 185 3.84 8.33 8.93
CA PHE A 185 3.15 7.04 9.13
C PHE A 185 1.65 7.19 9.39
N LYS A 186 1.22 8.22 10.10
CA LYS A 186 -0.21 8.49 10.28
C LYS A 186 -0.88 8.82 8.94
N SER A 187 -0.28 9.69 8.14
CA SER A 187 -0.83 10.10 6.85
C SER A 187 -0.81 8.99 5.81
N PHE A 188 0.11 8.04 5.94
CA PHE A 188 0.17 6.86 5.06
C PHE A 188 -0.79 5.73 5.48
N GLY A 189 -1.18 5.68 6.75
CA GLY A 189 -2.13 4.68 7.26
C GLY A 189 -1.57 3.26 7.38
N THR A 190 -0.24 3.06 7.38
CA THR A 190 0.40 1.73 7.50
C THR A 190 0.56 1.22 8.92
N ALA A 191 0.26 2.06 9.91
CA ALA A 191 0.45 1.71 11.31
C ALA A 191 -0.88 1.40 12.00
N ASN A 192 -0.92 0.33 12.80
CA ASN A 192 -2.00 0.07 13.74
C ASN A 192 -3.40 -0.19 13.16
N PHE A 193 -3.53 -0.85 12.02
CA PHE A 193 -4.83 -1.25 11.46
C PHE A 193 -5.07 -2.76 11.45
N TYR A 194 -4.38 -3.46 12.33
CA TYR A 194 -4.66 -4.87 12.60
C TYR A 194 -6.01 -5.05 13.27
N ASP A 195 -6.63 -6.20 13.08
CA ASP A 195 -7.89 -6.54 13.74
C ASP A 195 -7.74 -6.89 15.23
N PHE A 196 -6.52 -6.92 15.71
CA PHE A 196 -6.17 -7.09 17.12
C PHE A 196 -5.48 -5.84 17.69
N LYS A 197 -5.66 -5.60 18.99
CA LYS A 197 -5.04 -4.46 19.67
C LYS A 197 -3.56 -4.71 19.90
N ILE A 198 -2.71 -3.91 19.27
CA ILE A 198 -1.29 -3.84 19.61
C ILE A 198 -1.12 -2.89 20.80
N PRO A 199 -0.41 -3.28 21.86
CA PRO A 199 -0.17 -2.41 23.01
C PRO A 199 0.56 -1.13 22.60
N PHE A 200 0.09 0.01 23.12
CA PHE A 200 0.72 1.31 22.86
C PHE A 200 0.74 2.16 24.12
N LYS A 201 1.65 1.81 25.04
CA LYS A 201 1.83 2.52 26.32
C LYS A 201 2.60 3.83 26.13
N LYS A 202 2.45 4.75 27.07
CA LYS A 202 3.21 6.01 27.11
C LYS A 202 4.72 5.74 27.14
N ASP A 203 5.14 4.74 27.89
CA ASP A 203 6.56 4.34 28.03
C ASP A 203 7.19 3.91 26.71
N PHE A 204 6.42 3.24 25.84
CA PHE A 204 6.84 2.91 24.49
C PHE A 204 7.23 4.17 23.69
N LEU A 205 6.40 5.21 23.71
CA LEU A 205 6.69 6.46 23.00
C LEU A 205 7.91 7.17 23.54
N ILE A 206 8.06 7.20 24.87
CA ILE A 206 9.21 7.83 25.54
C ILE A 206 10.49 7.08 25.16
N TYR A 207 10.43 5.75 25.19
CA TYR A 207 11.58 4.92 24.85
C TYR A 207 11.92 5.03 23.35
N ALA A 208 10.94 4.96 22.48
CA ALA A 208 11.13 5.15 21.05
C ALA A 208 11.79 6.50 20.74
N GLN A 209 11.31 7.61 21.35
CA GLN A 209 11.92 8.92 21.17
C GLN A 209 13.40 8.93 21.59
N LYS A 210 13.74 8.27 22.71
CA LYS A 210 15.14 8.17 23.17
C LYS A 210 16.01 7.38 22.19
N VAL A 211 15.50 6.24 21.69
CA VAL A 211 16.22 5.41 20.71
C VAL A 211 16.47 6.19 19.43
N PHE A 212 15.43 6.82 18.89
CA PHE A 212 15.55 7.61 17.66
C PHE A 212 16.50 8.81 17.82
N ASN A 213 16.47 9.51 18.96
CA ASN A 213 17.40 10.61 19.21
C ASN A 213 18.86 10.12 19.20
N LYS A 214 19.16 9.03 19.91
CA LYS A 214 20.51 8.44 19.93
C LYS A 214 20.99 8.01 18.54
N LEU A 215 20.09 7.41 17.74
CA LEU A 215 20.42 6.99 16.37
C LEU A 215 20.67 8.19 15.46
N THR A 216 19.85 9.26 15.57
CA THR A 216 20.07 10.47 14.78
C THR A 216 21.28 11.27 15.20
N GLU A 217 21.63 11.29 16.49
CA GLU A 217 22.88 11.87 16.98
C GLU A 217 24.11 11.15 16.38
N LYS A 218 24.05 9.80 16.33
CA LYS A 218 25.15 8.97 15.84
C LYS A 218 25.25 8.97 14.31
N HIS A 219 24.13 8.85 13.60
CA HIS A 219 24.08 8.61 12.14
C HIS A 219 23.58 9.80 11.34
N LYS A 220 23.23 10.93 11.99
CA LYS A 220 22.64 12.15 11.42
C LYS A 220 21.17 11.98 11.00
N TYR A 221 20.77 10.82 10.51
CA TYR A 221 19.41 10.47 10.09
C TYR A 221 19.14 8.96 10.27
N ILE A 222 17.88 8.59 10.17
CA ILE A 222 17.43 7.20 10.09
C ILE A 222 16.71 7.04 8.76
N PRO A 223 17.14 6.11 7.91
CA PRO A 223 16.47 5.88 6.64
C PRO A 223 15.14 5.12 6.84
N LEU A 224 14.14 5.56 6.11
CA LEU A 224 12.94 4.79 5.82
C LEU A 224 13.06 4.29 4.39
N ASP A 225 13.24 3.01 4.24
CA ASP A 225 13.30 2.31 2.98
C ASP A 225 11.91 1.79 2.59
N LEU A 226 11.44 2.12 1.41
CA LEU A 226 10.20 1.60 0.85
C LEU A 226 10.51 0.91 -0.47
N GLU A 227 10.04 -0.32 -0.60
CA GLU A 227 10.10 -1.04 -1.86
C GLU A 227 8.68 -1.22 -2.40
N ILE A 228 8.42 -0.60 -3.55
CA ILE A 228 7.13 -0.61 -4.23
C ILE A 228 7.20 -1.56 -5.40
N ALA A 229 6.35 -2.58 -5.40
CA ALA A 229 6.08 -3.40 -6.56
C ALA A 229 4.92 -2.80 -7.36
N THR A 230 5.18 -2.36 -8.58
CA THR A 230 4.13 -2.00 -9.54
C THR A 230 3.86 -3.20 -10.42
N LEU A 231 2.71 -3.84 -10.19
CA LEU A 231 2.26 -4.99 -10.97
C LEU A 231 1.31 -4.51 -12.06
N THR A 232 1.60 -4.92 -13.29
CA THR A 232 0.69 -4.77 -14.44
C THR A 232 0.31 -6.14 -14.97
N ALA A 233 -0.92 -6.27 -15.45
CA ALA A 233 -1.43 -7.49 -16.05
C ALA A 233 -2.57 -7.19 -17.03
N TRP A 234 -2.92 -8.18 -17.85
CA TRP A 234 -4.06 -8.13 -18.75
C TRP A 234 -5.05 -9.26 -18.42
N LYS A 235 -6.35 -8.95 -18.60
CA LYS A 235 -7.40 -9.96 -18.57
C LYS A 235 -7.51 -10.67 -19.92
#